data_49e55703fc462be633d7c75e5bcebc65
#
_entry.id   49e55703fc462be633d7c75e5bcebc65
#
_cell.length_a   1.000
_cell.length_b   1.000
_cell.length_c   1.000
_cell.angle_alpha   90.00
_cell.angle_beta   90.00
_cell.angle_gamma   90.00
#
_symmetry.space_group_name_H-M   'P 1'
#
loop_
_entity.id
_entity.type
_entity.pdbx_description
1 polymer ?
#
loop_
_entity_poly.entity_id
_entity_poly.type
_entity_poly.pdbx_seq_one_letter_code
_entity_poly.pdbx_strand_id
1 'polypeptide(L)'
;DEKPNKQLSKKINHWYKDAVAWSSKPLGKFSGGWDKITSETEGKTNVDLVVKQTELNNLIHKVQLWASWMDYKTHGIKGATVSITSSVVSSKDDKTLAFIPHDGDTVSINELALIYRFSNNILCTVDMTPQQLYAWMSRVADKLMIDENGNAKIKPDQSIHGTDTFYGIDYTFDLTKPEGQRVVSAKIKGQNLLEMKEPVRVVLNTFRMAGGHSFYETTKLTEKDCAWNATDFHPEDEAN
;
A
#
# COMPACT_ATOMS: atom_id res chain seq x y z
N ASP A 1 -21.38 33.24 -8.01
CA ASP A 1 -20.02 33.21 -7.45
C ASP A 1 -19.96 34.11 -6.23
N GLU A 2 -20.02 33.52 -5.03
CA GLU A 2 -19.83 34.27 -3.79
C GLU A 2 -18.35 34.63 -3.65
N LYS A 3 -18.09 35.91 -3.32
CA LYS A 3 -16.71 36.36 -3.06
C LYS A 3 -16.18 35.75 -1.78
N PRO A 4 -14.94 35.25 -1.75
CA PRO A 4 -14.34 34.68 -0.54
C PRO A 4 -14.40 35.67 0.64
N ASN A 5 -14.80 35.17 1.81
CA ASN A 5 -14.78 35.97 3.05
C ASN A 5 -13.34 36.32 3.41
N LYS A 6 -12.96 37.61 3.30
CA LYS A 6 -11.60 38.10 3.53
C LYS A 6 -11.05 37.79 4.93
N GLN A 7 -11.88 37.82 5.97
CA GLN A 7 -11.44 37.51 7.35
C GLN A 7 -11.17 36.02 7.53
N LEU A 8 -12.06 35.19 6.98
CA LEU A 8 -11.89 33.74 6.99
C LEU A 8 -10.66 33.34 6.15
N SER A 9 -10.51 33.89 4.96
CA SER A 9 -9.33 33.65 4.10
C SER A 9 -8.03 34.01 4.81
N LYS A 10 -8.01 35.13 5.59
CA LYS A 10 -6.83 35.55 6.33
C LYS A 10 -6.47 34.56 7.45
N LYS A 11 -7.46 34.02 8.19
CA LYS A 11 -7.24 32.98 9.21
C LYS A 11 -6.78 31.67 8.58
N ILE A 12 -7.43 31.20 7.52
CA ILE A 12 -7.08 29.98 6.80
C ILE A 12 -5.67 30.09 6.23
N ASN A 13 -5.30 31.24 5.65
CA ASN A 13 -3.95 31.46 5.09
C ASN A 13 -2.84 31.38 6.15
N HIS A 14 -3.11 31.76 7.40
CA HIS A 14 -2.11 31.60 8.46
C HIS A 14 -1.87 30.12 8.73
N TRP A 15 -2.89 29.34 9.01
CA TRP A 15 -2.78 27.90 9.22
C TRP A 15 -2.20 27.14 8.00
N TYR A 16 -2.62 27.55 6.79
CA TYR A 16 -2.06 26.97 5.57
C TYR A 16 -0.55 27.21 5.45
N LYS A 17 -0.07 28.43 5.75
CA LYS A 17 1.36 28.74 5.73
C LYS A 17 2.13 27.91 6.76
N ASP A 18 1.60 27.75 7.95
CA ASP A 18 2.23 26.96 9.01
C ASP A 18 2.28 25.48 8.63
N ALA A 19 1.19 24.94 8.08
CA ALA A 19 1.13 23.57 7.60
C ALA A 19 2.13 23.32 6.45
N VAL A 20 2.20 24.25 5.47
CA VAL A 20 3.18 24.16 4.37
C VAL A 20 4.60 24.26 4.89
N ALA A 21 4.88 25.20 5.82
CA ALA A 21 6.21 25.35 6.40
C ALA A 21 6.65 24.08 7.16
N TRP A 22 5.70 23.44 7.88
CA TRP A 22 5.98 22.20 8.58
C TRP A 22 6.20 21.03 7.62
N SER A 23 5.31 20.84 6.67
CA SER A 23 5.34 19.68 5.76
C SER A 23 6.46 19.76 4.72
N SER A 24 7.00 20.96 4.46
CA SER A 24 8.12 21.18 3.54
C SER A 24 9.49 21.14 4.21
N LYS A 25 9.56 20.88 5.53
CA LYS A 25 10.86 20.76 6.21
C LYS A 25 11.61 19.55 5.64
N PRO A 26 12.88 19.73 5.24
CA PRO A 26 13.70 18.62 4.80
C PRO A 26 13.85 17.57 5.91
N LEU A 27 13.55 16.31 5.59
CA LEU A 27 13.81 15.14 6.44
C LEU A 27 15.12 14.47 6.06
N GLY A 28 15.52 14.58 4.80
CA GLY A 28 16.72 13.97 4.25
C GLY A 28 16.78 14.09 2.74
N LYS A 29 17.49 13.16 2.12
CA LYS A 29 17.57 13.03 0.67
C LYS A 29 17.24 11.60 0.27
N PHE A 30 16.60 11.45 -0.87
CA PHE A 30 16.46 10.14 -1.51
C PHE A 30 17.86 9.68 -1.96
N SER A 31 18.22 8.43 -1.65
CA SER A 31 19.51 7.86 -2.03
C SER A 31 19.45 6.35 -2.19
N GLY A 32 20.28 5.81 -3.07
CA GLY A 32 20.53 4.39 -3.15
C GLY A 32 19.45 3.58 -3.85
N GLY A 33 19.09 3.93 -5.07
CA GLY A 33 18.23 3.14 -5.93
C GLY A 33 16.93 3.81 -6.36
N TRP A 34 16.75 5.08 -6.08
CA TRP A 34 15.58 5.84 -6.51
C TRP A 34 15.53 6.02 -8.03
N ASP A 35 16.68 6.13 -8.71
CA ASP A 35 16.73 6.18 -10.17
C ASP A 35 16.19 4.90 -10.81
N LYS A 36 16.35 3.74 -10.15
CA LYS A 36 15.71 2.50 -10.59
C LYS A 36 14.19 2.57 -10.42
N ILE A 37 13.70 3.04 -9.26
CA ILE A 37 12.27 3.26 -9.03
C ILE A 37 11.71 4.21 -10.10
N THR A 38 12.41 5.32 -10.35
CA THR A 38 12.04 6.32 -11.36
C THR A 38 11.95 5.69 -12.74
N SER A 39 12.97 4.95 -13.19
CA SER A 39 12.97 4.31 -14.51
C SER A 39 11.84 3.28 -14.70
N GLU A 40 11.38 2.63 -13.63
CA GLU A 40 10.25 1.71 -13.66
C GLU A 40 8.89 2.42 -13.65
N THR A 41 8.82 3.65 -13.11
CA THR A 41 7.57 4.39 -12.88
C THR A 41 7.37 5.55 -13.84
N GLU A 42 8.43 6.07 -14.47
CA GLU A 42 8.34 7.16 -15.43
C GLU A 42 7.45 6.80 -16.62
N GLY A 43 6.53 7.69 -16.94
CA GLY A 43 5.54 7.48 -18.00
C GLY A 43 4.49 6.41 -17.71
N LYS A 44 4.47 5.86 -16.50
CA LYS A 44 3.46 4.90 -16.03
C LYS A 44 2.29 5.59 -15.36
N THR A 45 1.17 4.90 -15.34
CA THR A 45 -0.04 5.30 -14.60
C THR A 45 -0.16 4.47 -13.32
N ASN A 46 -1.06 4.87 -12.42
CA ASN A 46 -1.38 4.07 -11.26
C ASN A 46 -1.90 2.67 -11.62
N VAL A 47 -2.56 2.51 -12.76
CA VAL A 47 -3.00 1.19 -13.26
C VAL A 47 -1.78 0.29 -13.53
N ASP A 48 -0.75 0.82 -14.16
CA ASP A 48 0.47 0.04 -14.45
C ASP A 48 1.17 -0.41 -13.16
N LEU A 49 1.13 0.42 -12.11
CA LEU A 49 1.77 0.12 -10.82
C LEU A 49 1.07 -1.01 -10.05
N VAL A 50 -0.25 -1.14 -10.17
CA VAL A 50 -1.00 -2.17 -9.42
C VAL A 50 -1.14 -3.50 -10.17
N VAL A 51 -0.87 -3.54 -11.48
CA VAL A 51 -0.89 -4.80 -12.25
C VAL A 51 0.47 -5.51 -12.31
N LYS A 52 1.53 -4.85 -11.84
CA LYS A 52 2.89 -5.40 -11.77
C LYS A 52 3.54 -5.12 -10.43
N GLN A 53 4.40 -6.03 -9.99
CA GLN A 53 5.27 -5.76 -8.85
C GLN A 53 6.40 -4.83 -9.31
N THR A 54 6.45 -3.61 -8.77
CA THR A 54 7.47 -2.60 -9.05
C THR A 54 8.35 -2.36 -7.83
N GLU A 55 9.51 -1.72 -8.00
CA GLU A 55 10.35 -1.34 -6.86
C GLU A 55 9.66 -0.31 -5.95
N LEU A 56 8.78 0.53 -6.51
CA LEU A 56 7.96 1.43 -5.69
C LEU A 56 6.98 0.66 -4.80
N ASN A 57 6.30 -0.35 -5.34
CA ASN A 57 5.44 -1.24 -4.55
C ASN A 57 6.26 -1.95 -3.47
N ASN A 58 7.43 -2.48 -3.84
CA ASN A 58 8.34 -3.15 -2.93
C ASN A 58 8.79 -2.23 -1.78
N LEU A 59 9.06 -0.94 -2.08
CA LEU A 59 9.41 0.04 -1.06
C LEU A 59 8.27 0.22 -0.05
N ILE A 60 7.05 0.46 -0.52
CA ILE A 60 5.88 0.64 0.35
C ILE A 60 5.68 -0.61 1.22
N HIS A 61 5.76 -1.79 0.64
CA HIS A 61 5.66 -3.06 1.38
C HIS A 61 6.77 -3.21 2.43
N LYS A 62 8.02 -2.87 2.08
CA LYS A 62 9.15 -2.94 3.03
C LYS A 62 8.96 -1.99 4.20
N VAL A 63 8.44 -0.78 3.96
CA VAL A 63 8.11 0.17 5.02
C VAL A 63 7.01 -0.38 5.93
N GLN A 64 5.95 -0.95 5.37
CA GLN A 64 4.89 -1.57 6.16
C GLN A 64 5.40 -2.74 7.00
N LEU A 65 6.22 -3.62 6.43
CA LEU A 65 6.85 -4.72 7.16
C LEU A 65 7.77 -4.20 8.27
N TRP A 66 8.63 -3.23 7.95
CA TRP A 66 9.51 -2.60 8.93
C TRP A 66 8.72 -2.04 10.11
N ALA A 67 7.67 -1.24 9.85
CA ALA A 67 6.83 -0.68 10.90
C ALA A 67 6.22 -1.75 11.80
N SER A 68 5.75 -2.86 11.23
CA SER A 68 5.19 -3.98 12.02
C SER A 68 6.22 -4.68 12.91
N TRP A 69 7.53 -4.66 12.55
CA TRP A 69 8.60 -5.23 13.35
C TRP A 69 9.17 -4.27 14.39
N MET A 70 9.01 -2.96 14.20
CA MET A 70 9.41 -1.98 15.21
C MET A 70 8.61 -2.15 16.50
N ASP A 71 7.32 -2.40 16.40
CA ASP A 71 6.46 -2.66 17.55
C ASP A 71 6.85 -3.93 18.33
N TYR A 72 7.45 -4.93 17.67
CA TYR A 72 7.94 -6.14 18.35
C TYR A 72 8.95 -5.84 19.45
N LYS A 73 9.83 -4.86 19.26
CA LYS A 73 10.84 -4.48 20.25
C LYS A 73 10.20 -3.83 21.48
N THR A 74 9.12 -3.08 21.27
CA THR A 74 8.48 -2.29 22.32
C THR A 74 7.40 -3.10 23.07
N HIS A 75 6.56 -3.84 22.35
CA HIS A 75 5.37 -4.49 22.91
C HIS A 75 5.40 -6.02 22.80
N GLY A 76 6.43 -6.61 22.19
CA GLY A 76 6.56 -8.07 22.06
C GLY A 76 5.63 -8.72 21.05
N ILE A 77 4.93 -7.94 20.23
CA ILE A 77 4.03 -8.42 19.16
C ILE A 77 4.86 -8.73 17.92
N LYS A 78 4.98 -10.00 17.56
CA LYS A 78 5.73 -10.45 16.39
C LYS A 78 5.27 -9.73 15.13
N GLY A 79 6.21 -9.13 14.40
CA GLY A 79 5.95 -8.43 13.15
C GLY A 79 5.45 -9.35 12.02
N ALA A 80 4.91 -8.74 10.97
CA ALA A 80 4.34 -9.44 9.84
C ALA A 80 5.41 -10.09 8.94
N THR A 81 5.02 -11.15 8.22
CA THR A 81 5.83 -11.79 7.18
C THR A 81 5.34 -11.49 5.78
N VAL A 82 4.09 -11.10 5.65
CA VAL A 82 3.46 -10.69 4.38
C VAL A 82 2.91 -9.28 4.52
N SER A 83 3.05 -8.48 3.48
CA SER A 83 2.46 -7.15 3.38
C SER A 83 1.47 -7.11 2.22
N ILE A 84 0.33 -6.48 2.45
CA ILE A 84 -0.74 -6.25 1.46
C ILE A 84 -0.97 -4.75 1.34
N THR A 85 -0.91 -4.21 0.11
CA THR A 85 -1.24 -2.82 -0.15
C THR A 85 -1.63 -2.58 -1.60
N SER A 86 -2.46 -1.56 -1.82
CA SER A 86 -2.69 -0.96 -3.12
C SER A 86 -1.76 0.25 -3.26
N SER A 87 -0.72 0.12 -4.07
CA SER A 87 0.32 1.13 -4.23
C SER A 87 -0.15 2.22 -5.20
N VAL A 88 -0.97 3.13 -4.70
CA VAL A 88 -1.49 4.25 -5.49
C VAL A 88 -0.80 5.53 -5.07
N VAL A 89 0.05 6.04 -5.96
CA VAL A 89 0.68 7.36 -5.78
C VAL A 89 -0.23 8.49 -6.25
N SER A 90 0.05 9.70 -5.77
CA SER A 90 -0.69 10.88 -6.23
C SER A 90 -0.48 11.11 -7.72
N SER A 91 -1.54 11.54 -8.41
CA SER A 91 -1.50 11.90 -9.82
C SER A 91 -2.24 13.22 -10.06
N LYS A 92 -1.87 13.94 -11.12
CA LYS A 92 -2.50 15.23 -11.47
C LYS A 92 -3.92 15.03 -12.01
N ASP A 93 -4.13 13.93 -12.74
CA ASP A 93 -5.32 13.68 -13.56
C ASP A 93 -5.74 12.20 -13.53
N ASP A 94 -5.37 11.46 -12.48
CA ASP A 94 -5.48 10.00 -12.33
C ASP A 94 -4.75 9.18 -13.40
N LYS A 95 -3.94 9.84 -14.24
CA LYS A 95 -3.18 9.20 -15.34
C LYS A 95 -1.68 9.37 -15.17
N THR A 96 -1.23 10.55 -14.73
CA THR A 96 0.20 10.88 -14.62
C THR A 96 0.59 11.01 -13.16
N LEU A 97 1.64 10.32 -12.74
CA LEU A 97 2.16 10.42 -11.38
C LEU A 97 2.58 11.86 -11.07
N ALA A 98 2.19 12.35 -9.89
CA ALA A 98 2.44 13.74 -9.50
C ALA A 98 3.91 14.00 -9.13
N PHE A 99 4.59 12.97 -8.68
CA PHE A 99 5.98 13.04 -8.25
C PHE A 99 6.68 11.70 -8.49
N ILE A 100 7.86 11.76 -9.07
CA ILE A 100 8.76 10.64 -9.26
C ILE A 100 10.12 11.08 -8.73
N PRO A 101 10.58 10.53 -7.59
CA PRO A 101 11.83 10.96 -6.96
C PRO A 101 13.07 10.43 -7.68
N HIS A 102 14.17 11.21 -7.65
CA HIS A 102 15.48 10.83 -8.12
C HIS A 102 16.48 10.72 -6.95
N ASP A 103 17.60 10.03 -7.18
CA ASP A 103 18.69 10.05 -6.23
C ASP A 103 19.24 11.48 -6.06
N GLY A 104 19.30 11.93 -4.82
CA GLY A 104 19.71 13.29 -4.45
C GLY A 104 18.59 14.28 -4.22
N ASP A 105 17.36 13.98 -4.62
CA ASP A 105 16.19 14.83 -4.34
C ASP A 105 15.98 14.96 -2.83
N THR A 106 15.53 16.14 -2.41
CA THR A 106 15.13 16.38 -1.03
C THR A 106 13.84 15.66 -0.73
N VAL A 107 13.78 14.98 0.39
CA VAL A 107 12.57 14.37 0.92
C VAL A 107 12.00 15.18 2.06
N SER A 108 10.73 15.50 2.00
CA SER A 108 9.92 16.07 3.07
C SER A 108 8.63 15.27 3.23
N ILE A 109 7.79 15.65 4.18
CA ILE A 109 6.46 15.03 4.34
C ILE A 109 5.61 15.20 3.06
N ASN A 110 5.76 16.33 2.36
CA ASN A 110 5.03 16.58 1.11
C ASN A 110 5.37 15.53 0.04
N GLU A 111 6.66 15.25 -0.19
CA GLU A 111 7.09 14.26 -1.17
C GLU A 111 6.64 12.86 -0.77
N LEU A 112 6.73 12.51 0.52
CA LEU A 112 6.24 11.21 1.01
C LEU A 112 4.72 11.07 0.84
N ALA A 113 3.95 12.13 1.06
CA ALA A 113 2.50 12.14 0.85
C ALA A 113 2.12 12.00 -0.64
N LEU A 114 2.99 12.36 -1.57
CA LEU A 114 2.78 12.11 -3.00
C LEU A 114 3.04 10.64 -3.37
N ILE A 115 3.97 9.98 -2.69
CA ILE A 115 4.28 8.56 -2.87
C ILE A 115 3.17 7.68 -2.26
N TYR A 116 2.68 8.03 -1.05
CA TYR A 116 1.59 7.32 -0.39
C TYR A 116 0.57 8.32 0.16
N ARG A 117 -0.50 8.54 -0.58
CA ARG A 117 -1.49 9.63 -0.37
C ARG A 117 -2.52 9.39 0.74
N PHE A 118 -2.58 8.19 1.28
CA PHE A 118 -3.61 7.82 2.26
C PHE A 118 -3.15 8.04 3.70
N SER A 119 -3.00 9.30 4.09
CA SER A 119 -2.52 9.71 5.41
C SER A 119 -3.43 9.29 6.58
N ASN A 120 -4.69 8.97 6.29
CA ASN A 120 -5.67 8.50 7.29
C ASN A 120 -5.74 6.97 7.41
N ASN A 121 -5.00 6.23 6.58
CA ASN A 121 -4.91 4.78 6.69
C ASN A 121 -3.80 4.43 7.67
N ILE A 122 -4.19 3.87 8.80
CA ILE A 122 -3.27 3.36 9.82
C ILE A 122 -2.89 1.92 9.45
N LEU A 123 -1.67 1.52 9.77
CA LEU A 123 -1.24 0.14 9.61
C LEU A 123 -1.74 -0.71 10.77
N CYS A 124 -2.10 -1.94 10.48
CA CYS A 124 -2.36 -2.97 11.49
C CYS A 124 -1.82 -4.32 11.03
N THR A 125 -1.62 -5.22 11.96
CA THR A 125 -1.29 -6.62 11.67
C THR A 125 -2.45 -7.53 12.05
N VAL A 126 -2.64 -8.57 11.27
CA VAL A 126 -3.66 -9.58 11.49
C VAL A 126 -3.11 -10.96 11.15
N ASP A 127 -3.58 -11.98 11.86
CA ASP A 127 -3.29 -13.36 11.51
C ASP A 127 -4.37 -13.89 10.55
N MET A 128 -3.97 -14.14 9.31
CA MET A 128 -4.82 -14.72 8.28
C MET A 128 -4.56 -16.22 8.17
N THR A 129 -5.61 -17.03 8.13
CA THR A 129 -5.43 -18.41 7.69
C THR A 129 -4.92 -18.45 6.26
N PRO A 130 -4.19 -19.50 5.85
CA PRO A 130 -3.76 -19.67 4.46
C PRO A 130 -4.93 -19.54 3.46
N GLN A 131 -6.09 -20.06 3.81
CA GLN A 131 -7.31 -20.00 2.98
C GLN A 131 -7.85 -18.56 2.84
N GLN A 132 -7.83 -17.77 3.92
CA GLN A 132 -8.25 -16.36 3.89
C GLN A 132 -7.32 -15.52 3.01
N LEU A 133 -6.00 -15.72 3.15
CA LEU A 133 -5.01 -15.02 2.31
C LEU A 133 -5.15 -15.42 0.84
N TYR A 134 -5.30 -16.72 0.56
CA TYR A 134 -5.54 -17.21 -0.80
C TYR A 134 -6.85 -16.67 -1.40
N ALA A 135 -7.92 -16.63 -0.62
CA ALA A 135 -9.22 -16.08 -1.06
C ALA A 135 -9.08 -14.60 -1.42
N TRP A 136 -8.32 -13.82 -0.63
CA TRP A 136 -8.07 -12.42 -0.96
C TRP A 136 -7.22 -12.27 -2.24
N MET A 137 -6.17 -13.08 -2.40
CA MET A 137 -5.38 -13.10 -3.64
C MET A 137 -6.23 -13.44 -4.86
N SER A 138 -7.12 -14.44 -4.74
CA SER A 138 -8.06 -14.82 -5.80
C SER A 138 -8.99 -13.66 -6.14
N ARG A 139 -9.56 -13.00 -5.13
CA ARG A 139 -10.43 -11.83 -5.30
C ARG A 139 -9.70 -10.69 -6.03
N VAL A 140 -8.42 -10.46 -5.74
CA VAL A 140 -7.60 -9.47 -6.43
C VAL A 140 -7.33 -9.89 -7.89
N ALA A 141 -6.96 -11.14 -8.12
CA ALA A 141 -6.73 -11.65 -9.48
C ALA A 141 -7.99 -11.56 -10.36
N ASP A 142 -9.17 -11.73 -9.77
CA ASP A 142 -10.44 -11.66 -10.49
C ASP A 142 -10.84 -10.23 -10.93
N LYS A 143 -10.19 -9.20 -10.36
CA LYS A 143 -10.33 -7.80 -10.81
C LYS A 143 -9.52 -7.46 -12.05
N LEU A 144 -8.59 -8.32 -12.42
CA LEU A 144 -7.72 -8.13 -13.57
C LEU A 144 -8.30 -8.80 -14.83
N MET A 145 -7.88 -8.33 -15.98
CA MET A 145 -8.17 -8.89 -17.29
C MET A 145 -6.98 -8.74 -18.23
N ILE A 146 -6.99 -9.45 -19.32
CA ILE A 146 -6.05 -9.26 -20.44
C ILE A 146 -6.74 -8.38 -21.49
N ASP A 147 -6.06 -7.33 -21.95
CA ASP A 147 -6.55 -6.49 -23.04
C ASP A 147 -6.30 -7.11 -24.42
N GLU A 148 -6.75 -6.43 -25.47
CA GLU A 148 -6.59 -6.85 -26.87
C GLU A 148 -5.12 -6.99 -27.33
N ASN A 149 -4.19 -6.35 -26.62
CA ASN A 149 -2.75 -6.41 -26.88
C ASN A 149 -2.02 -7.44 -26.03
N GLY A 150 -2.76 -8.21 -25.21
CA GLY A 150 -2.18 -9.23 -24.32
C GLY A 150 -1.63 -8.67 -23.00
N ASN A 151 -1.88 -7.39 -22.67
CA ASN A 151 -1.42 -6.78 -21.42
C ASN A 151 -2.43 -6.96 -20.29
N ALA A 152 -1.93 -7.17 -19.08
CA ALA A 152 -2.75 -7.15 -17.89
C ALA A 152 -3.26 -5.73 -17.60
N LYS A 153 -4.55 -5.60 -17.31
CA LYS A 153 -5.18 -4.35 -16.85
C LYS A 153 -6.29 -4.63 -15.85
N ILE A 154 -6.75 -3.58 -15.18
CA ILE A 154 -7.91 -3.66 -14.28
C ILE A 154 -9.18 -3.66 -15.12
N LYS A 155 -10.18 -4.46 -14.76
CA LYS A 155 -11.49 -4.45 -15.38
C LYS A 155 -12.14 -3.07 -15.26
N PRO A 156 -12.93 -2.60 -16.26
CA PRO A 156 -13.48 -1.25 -16.30
C PRO A 156 -14.39 -0.88 -15.10
N ASP A 157 -15.01 -1.88 -14.49
CA ASP A 157 -15.92 -1.74 -13.34
C ASP A 157 -15.20 -1.86 -11.99
N GLN A 158 -13.86 -2.09 -11.99
CA GLN A 158 -13.08 -2.29 -10.78
C GLN A 158 -12.19 -1.08 -10.46
N SER A 159 -12.01 -0.85 -9.16
CA SER A 159 -11.17 0.25 -8.67
C SER A 159 -9.72 -0.16 -8.51
N ILE A 160 -8.79 0.72 -8.91
CA ILE A 160 -7.37 0.59 -8.62
C ILE A 160 -7.09 0.45 -7.12
N HIS A 161 -7.86 1.17 -6.28
CA HIS A 161 -7.71 1.14 -4.81
C HIS A 161 -8.08 -0.21 -4.19
N GLY A 162 -8.79 -1.05 -4.94
CA GLY A 162 -9.14 -2.40 -4.53
C GLY A 162 -8.24 -3.48 -5.12
N THR A 163 -7.20 -3.11 -5.87
CA THR A 163 -6.25 -4.03 -6.51
C THR A 163 -4.96 -4.01 -5.72
N ASP A 164 -4.81 -4.97 -4.81
CA ASP A 164 -3.64 -5.07 -3.95
C ASP A 164 -2.50 -5.79 -4.63
N THR A 165 -1.27 -5.42 -4.25
CA THR A 165 -0.05 -6.19 -4.46
C THR A 165 0.36 -6.86 -3.15
N PHE A 166 1.21 -7.88 -3.24
CA PHE A 166 1.62 -8.72 -2.12
C PHE A 166 3.14 -8.80 -2.05
N TYR A 167 3.71 -8.76 -0.86
CA TYR A 167 5.14 -8.91 -0.63
C TYR A 167 5.40 -9.88 0.52
N GLY A 168 6.49 -10.64 0.46
CA GLY A 168 6.76 -11.74 1.39
C GLY A 168 6.09 -13.07 1.01
N ILE A 169 5.46 -13.10 -0.15
CA ILE A 169 4.88 -14.26 -0.78
C ILE A 169 5.23 -14.24 -2.28
N ASP A 170 5.72 -15.35 -2.81
CA ASP A 170 5.95 -15.55 -4.24
C ASP A 170 4.66 -16.03 -4.88
N TYR A 171 4.12 -15.31 -5.86
CA TYR A 171 2.84 -15.66 -6.45
C TYR A 171 2.80 -15.41 -7.96
N THR A 172 1.91 -16.14 -8.63
CA THR A 172 1.62 -15.99 -10.05
C THR A 172 0.11 -16.03 -10.27
N PHE A 173 -0.38 -15.02 -10.98
CA PHE A 173 -1.75 -14.99 -11.51
C PHE A 173 -1.73 -15.35 -12.99
N ASP A 174 -2.53 -16.32 -13.38
CA ASP A 174 -2.81 -16.67 -14.78
C ASP A 174 -4.19 -16.12 -15.16
N LEU A 175 -4.21 -14.98 -15.84
CA LEU A 175 -5.44 -14.30 -16.21
C LEU A 175 -6.19 -14.96 -17.38
N THR A 176 -5.61 -16.00 -18.01
CA THR A 176 -6.30 -16.80 -19.03
C THR A 176 -7.27 -17.79 -18.41
N LYS A 177 -7.11 -18.08 -17.11
CA LYS A 177 -7.97 -19.01 -16.38
C LYS A 177 -9.29 -18.35 -15.96
N PRO A 178 -10.33 -19.14 -15.73
CA PRO A 178 -11.58 -18.65 -15.14
C PRO A 178 -11.36 -17.95 -13.81
N GLU A 179 -12.28 -17.03 -13.46
CA GLU A 179 -12.30 -16.40 -12.14
C GLU A 179 -12.37 -17.46 -11.03
N GLY A 180 -11.71 -17.18 -9.92
CA GLY A 180 -11.52 -18.12 -8.81
C GLY A 180 -10.41 -19.16 -9.01
N GLN A 181 -9.85 -19.30 -10.22
CA GLN A 181 -8.79 -20.26 -10.55
C GLN A 181 -7.48 -19.60 -11.01
N ARG A 182 -7.38 -18.27 -10.89
CA ARG A 182 -6.29 -17.45 -11.44
C ARG A 182 -5.02 -17.45 -10.61
N VAL A 183 -5.08 -17.81 -9.33
CA VAL A 183 -3.90 -17.97 -8.49
C VAL A 183 -3.30 -19.34 -8.75
N VAL A 184 -2.31 -19.41 -9.64
CA VAL A 184 -1.67 -20.68 -10.05
C VAL A 184 -0.48 -21.06 -9.19
N SER A 185 0.09 -20.09 -8.47
CA SER A 185 1.13 -20.32 -7.47
C SER A 185 1.04 -19.27 -6.38
N ALA A 186 1.21 -19.69 -5.12
CA ALA A 186 1.37 -18.84 -3.96
C ALA A 186 2.26 -19.58 -2.94
N LYS A 187 3.46 -19.04 -2.66
CA LYS A 187 4.46 -19.68 -1.77
C LYS A 187 5.04 -18.68 -0.79
N ILE A 188 5.18 -19.06 0.46
CA ILE A 188 5.89 -18.31 1.49
C ILE A 188 7.14 -19.10 1.87
N LYS A 189 8.32 -18.51 1.66
CA LYS A 189 9.62 -19.18 1.89
C LYS A 189 9.69 -20.56 1.21
N GLY A 190 9.16 -20.68 0.01
CA GLY A 190 9.15 -21.89 -0.81
C GLY A 190 8.05 -22.90 -0.47
N GLN A 191 7.33 -22.76 0.64
CA GLN A 191 6.22 -23.62 1.00
C GLN A 191 4.93 -23.12 0.33
N ASN A 192 4.15 -24.04 -0.25
CA ASN A 192 2.85 -23.72 -0.83
C ASN A 192 1.89 -23.17 0.26
N LEU A 193 1.26 -22.03 -0.03
CA LEU A 193 0.38 -21.34 0.92
C LEU A 193 -0.73 -22.26 1.44
N LEU A 194 -1.41 -22.98 0.56
CA LEU A 194 -2.55 -23.84 0.94
C LEU A 194 -2.16 -25.12 1.70
N GLU A 195 -0.86 -25.47 1.73
CA GLU A 195 -0.33 -26.59 2.52
C GLU A 195 0.12 -26.17 3.92
N MET A 196 0.17 -24.85 4.19
CA MET A 196 0.52 -24.32 5.51
C MET A 196 -0.63 -24.58 6.49
N LYS A 197 -0.26 -24.90 7.74
CA LYS A 197 -1.22 -25.15 8.83
C LYS A 197 -1.39 -23.94 9.73
N GLU A 198 -0.31 -23.19 9.91
CA GLU A 198 -0.28 -22.04 10.79
C GLU A 198 -0.76 -20.77 10.07
N PRO A 199 -1.43 -19.86 10.78
CA PRO A 199 -1.79 -18.58 10.24
C PRO A 199 -0.56 -17.77 9.80
N VAL A 200 -0.75 -16.94 8.80
CA VAL A 200 0.24 -16.01 8.28
C VAL A 200 -0.01 -14.63 8.88
N ARG A 201 0.97 -14.07 9.58
CA ARG A 201 0.86 -12.68 10.04
C ARG A 201 1.06 -11.73 8.86
N VAL A 202 0.06 -10.90 8.64
CA VAL A 202 -0.03 -9.96 7.53
C VAL A 202 -0.09 -8.54 8.06
N VAL A 203 0.63 -7.59 7.45
CA VAL A 203 0.46 -6.15 7.67
C VAL A 203 -0.31 -5.54 6.50
N LEU A 204 -1.30 -4.74 6.82
CA LEU A 204 -2.16 -4.02 5.88
C LEU A 204 -2.70 -2.75 6.54
N ASN A 205 -3.47 -1.97 5.80
CA ASN A 205 -4.08 -0.76 6.34
C ASN A 205 -5.47 -1.02 6.94
N THR A 206 -5.87 -0.15 7.87
CA THR A 206 -7.18 -0.22 8.57
C THR A 206 -8.36 -0.09 7.63
N PHE A 207 -8.22 0.56 6.46
CA PHE A 207 -9.28 0.63 5.46
C PHE A 207 -9.71 -0.77 4.97
N ARG A 208 -8.75 -1.71 4.83
CA ARG A 208 -9.09 -3.11 4.50
C ARG A 208 -9.83 -3.77 5.65
N MET A 209 -9.36 -3.58 6.87
CA MET A 209 -9.98 -4.17 8.06
C MET A 209 -11.38 -3.61 8.32
N ALA A 210 -11.67 -2.36 7.92
CA ALA A 210 -13.01 -1.79 7.92
C ALA A 210 -13.92 -2.30 6.79
N GLY A 211 -13.50 -3.32 6.04
CA GLY A 211 -14.28 -3.95 4.96
C GLY A 211 -14.04 -3.36 3.57
N GLY A 212 -13.06 -2.46 3.41
CA GLY A 212 -12.79 -1.79 2.12
C GLY A 212 -12.60 -2.77 0.97
N HIS A 213 -13.31 -2.53 -0.14
CA HIS A 213 -13.30 -3.34 -1.37
C HIS A 213 -13.65 -4.81 -1.18
N SER A 214 -14.62 -5.11 -0.29
CA SER A 214 -15.10 -6.46 0.01
C SER A 214 -14.07 -7.32 0.75
N PHE A 215 -13.18 -6.70 1.54
CA PHE A 215 -12.21 -7.45 2.33
C PHE A 215 -12.92 -8.34 3.37
N TYR A 216 -13.88 -7.77 4.11
CA TYR A 216 -14.67 -8.53 5.10
C TYR A 216 -15.47 -9.66 4.45
N GLU A 217 -16.16 -9.40 3.34
CA GLU A 217 -16.96 -10.42 2.64
C GLU A 217 -16.11 -11.59 2.18
N THR A 218 -14.85 -11.33 1.85
CA THR A 218 -13.90 -12.33 1.36
C THR A 218 -13.20 -13.08 2.51
N THR A 219 -12.74 -12.36 3.53
CA THR A 219 -11.86 -12.91 4.57
C THR A 219 -12.57 -13.17 5.90
N LYS A 220 -13.70 -12.51 6.16
CA LYS A 220 -14.42 -12.44 7.44
C LYS A 220 -13.63 -11.77 8.58
N LEU A 221 -12.54 -11.07 8.26
CA LEU A 221 -11.72 -10.33 9.22
C LEU A 221 -12.19 -8.89 9.36
N THR A 222 -12.10 -8.37 10.58
CA THR A 222 -12.51 -7.02 10.97
C THR A 222 -11.41 -6.34 11.80
N GLU A 223 -11.58 -5.07 12.14
CA GLU A 223 -10.67 -4.35 13.02
C GLU A 223 -10.47 -5.02 14.39
N LYS A 224 -11.43 -5.85 14.84
CA LYS A 224 -11.33 -6.61 16.10
C LYS A 224 -10.29 -7.73 16.04
N ASP A 225 -9.92 -8.15 14.85
CA ASP A 225 -8.93 -9.20 14.61
C ASP A 225 -7.50 -8.63 14.50
N CYS A 226 -7.34 -7.30 14.58
CA CYS A 226 -6.03 -6.67 14.56
C CYS A 226 -5.22 -7.04 15.81
N ALA A 227 -4.05 -7.64 15.61
CA ALA A 227 -3.10 -7.95 16.68
C ALA A 227 -2.28 -6.72 17.08
N TRP A 228 -2.07 -5.79 16.17
CA TRP A 228 -1.36 -4.53 16.36
C TRP A 228 -1.93 -3.44 15.45
N ASN A 229 -1.91 -2.20 15.93
CA ASN A 229 -2.36 -1.03 15.22
C ASN A 229 -1.33 0.10 15.39
N ALA A 230 -0.92 0.73 14.29
CA ALA A 230 0.12 1.77 14.28
C ALA A 230 -0.24 3.05 15.06
N THR A 231 -1.48 3.20 15.55
CA THR A 231 -1.80 4.29 16.49
C THR A 231 -1.02 4.20 17.80
N ASP A 232 -0.52 3.01 18.13
CA ASP A 232 0.27 2.77 19.33
C ASP A 232 1.78 2.94 19.07
N PHE A 233 2.16 3.28 17.82
CA PHE A 233 3.54 3.49 17.43
C PHE A 233 3.96 4.94 17.69
N HIS A 234 4.91 5.10 18.60
CA HIS A 234 5.55 6.37 18.96
C HIS A 234 7.03 6.31 18.56
N PRO A 235 7.43 6.87 17.40
CA PRO A 235 8.82 6.83 16.93
C PRO A 235 9.84 7.41 17.92
N GLU A 236 9.41 8.35 18.75
CA GLU A 236 10.21 8.96 19.83
C GLU A 236 10.60 7.97 20.94
N ASP A 237 9.86 6.88 21.13
CA ASP A 237 10.17 5.86 22.13
C ASP A 237 11.38 5.00 21.77
N GLU A 238 11.84 5.06 20.51
CA GLU A 238 13.01 4.34 20.02
C GLU A 238 14.31 5.15 20.05
N ALA A 239 14.24 6.45 20.37
CA ALA A 239 15.40 7.35 20.40
C ALA A 239 16.21 7.25 21.71
N ASN A 240 15.88 6.36 22.66
CA ASN A 240 16.55 6.16 23.95
C ASN A 240 17.26 4.81 24.03
#